data_793ab58786c4b90f0cdf42cfc6d7c10e
#
_entry.id   793ab58786c4b90f0cdf42cfc6d7c10e
#
_cell.length_a   1.000
_cell.length_b   1.000
_cell.length_c   1.000
_cell.angle_alpha   90.00
_cell.angle_beta   90.00
_cell.angle_gamma   90.00
#
_symmetry.space_group_name_H-M   'P 1'
#
loop_
_entity.id
_entity.type
_entity.pdbx_description
1 polymer ?
#
loop_
_entity_poly.entity_id
_entity_poly.type
_entity_poly.pdbx_seq_one_letter_code
_entity_poly.pdbx_strand_id
1 'polypeptide(L)'
;MAHAFAPVDSPPQNVPGASNRVSRTVASVAALIALDALSIVAAFNIAYHIRFETTLFEVITITPASQFLSMAVVSLLCACASFAASGLYLLQRGIAAVEYIGKLIGLTTLSFSFTVTIATLFLRIEVPHLATVIAWAVSVVFIVSERLIARRVIHVLRTRGHAELRVLLIGTGPSATAIVDRMLDNPKYGYKPVALLDEDGYERGQVIRGVPVVGTTDELEEMLAHHRIDEVIIALPSMSHERILELVTRIPSDGIDVQVAPDVLQLMTSPVTVDELAGVPLITVKRGALRGWNRIVKRAMDVIIALSVLVLFSPLMLIIAALVKVTSPGPALYSQERVGYNGYRFNIIKFRSMRADAERQGPGWTTRDDDRRTPLGAFLRRYSLDELPQFVNILLGDMSVVGPRPERPIYVERFQQMIPRYMERHNEKCGLTGWAQVNGLRGDTSVEERTRYDLYYVDNWSLMLDLRIIAFTLLRLLRDDSAY
;
A
#
# COMPACT_ATOMS: atom_id res chain seq x y z
N MET A 1 -35.02 -7.25 -14.58
CA MET A 1 -34.72 -6.07 -15.42
C MET A 1 -33.23 -5.82 -15.32
N ALA A 2 -32.50 -6.01 -16.41
CA ALA A 2 -31.04 -5.89 -16.43
C ALA A 2 -30.68 -4.41 -16.53
N HIS A 3 -30.08 -3.87 -15.49
CA HIS A 3 -29.37 -2.58 -15.59
C HIS A 3 -28.07 -2.82 -16.35
N ALA A 4 -28.05 -2.44 -17.61
CA ALA A 4 -26.86 -2.39 -18.43
C ALA A 4 -25.93 -1.31 -17.86
N PHE A 5 -24.75 -1.72 -17.36
CA PHE A 5 -23.67 -0.80 -17.08
C PHE A 5 -23.17 -0.21 -18.39
N ALA A 6 -23.31 1.11 -18.55
CA ALA A 6 -22.68 1.83 -19.65
C ALA A 6 -21.16 1.69 -19.56
N PRO A 7 -20.43 1.56 -20.67
CA PRO A 7 -18.98 1.56 -20.66
C PRO A 7 -18.48 2.92 -20.15
N VAL A 8 -17.66 2.90 -19.10
CA VAL A 8 -17.01 4.10 -18.55
C VAL A 8 -15.84 4.44 -19.48
N ASP A 9 -16.09 5.25 -20.49
CA ASP A 9 -15.10 5.73 -21.48
C ASP A 9 -14.30 6.96 -20.99
N SER A 10 -14.45 7.37 -19.75
CA SER A 10 -13.66 8.46 -19.18
C SER A 10 -12.88 7.98 -17.94
N PRO A 11 -11.61 8.42 -17.78
CA PRO A 11 -10.89 8.17 -16.56
C PRO A 11 -11.71 8.73 -15.38
N PRO A 12 -11.71 8.06 -14.20
CA PRO A 12 -12.47 8.50 -13.06
C PRO A 12 -12.12 9.97 -12.80
N GLN A 13 -13.11 10.85 -12.95
CA GLN A 13 -12.93 12.25 -12.62
C GLN A 13 -12.45 12.32 -11.18
N ASN A 14 -11.31 12.98 -10.96
CA ASN A 14 -10.70 13.19 -9.67
C ASN A 14 -11.78 13.53 -8.64
N VAL A 15 -12.04 12.62 -7.70
CA VAL A 15 -12.89 12.90 -6.55
C VAL A 15 -12.25 14.12 -5.87
N PRO A 16 -12.95 15.28 -5.78
CA PRO A 16 -12.35 16.48 -5.25
C PRO A 16 -11.99 16.26 -3.78
N GLY A 17 -10.75 15.89 -3.50
CA GLY A 17 -10.31 15.62 -2.12
C GLY A 17 -9.25 14.53 -1.99
N ALA A 18 -9.26 13.50 -2.81
CA ALA A 18 -8.26 12.42 -2.76
C ALA A 18 -6.84 12.95 -3.08
N SER A 19 -6.70 13.81 -4.10
CA SER A 19 -5.44 14.46 -4.47
C SER A 19 -4.85 15.32 -3.34
N ASN A 20 -5.68 16.09 -2.62
CA ASN A 20 -5.23 16.92 -1.51
C ASN A 20 -4.82 16.12 -0.27
N ARG A 21 -5.42 14.96 -0.04
CA ARG A 21 -5.10 14.10 1.10
C ARG A 21 -3.76 13.39 0.88
N VAL A 22 -3.53 12.86 -0.30
CA VAL A 22 -2.24 12.25 -0.69
C VAL A 22 -1.13 13.30 -0.60
N SER A 23 -1.32 14.49 -1.15
CA SER A 23 -0.36 15.58 -1.08
C SER A 23 -0.01 15.99 0.36
N ARG A 24 -1.00 16.09 1.26
CA ARG A 24 -0.76 16.41 2.68
C ARG A 24 -0.04 15.29 3.42
N THR A 25 -0.39 14.03 3.16
CA THR A 25 0.31 12.89 3.76
C THR A 25 1.75 12.82 3.28
N VAL A 26 2.00 13.05 1.99
CA VAL A 26 3.36 13.10 1.43
C VAL A 26 4.18 14.21 2.07
N ALA A 27 3.62 15.42 2.18
CA ALA A 27 4.30 16.55 2.79
C ALA A 27 4.64 16.29 4.26
N SER A 28 3.71 15.67 5.03
CA SER A 28 3.97 15.35 6.42
C SER A 28 5.03 14.26 6.59
N VAL A 29 5.03 13.23 5.75
CA VAL A 29 6.07 12.18 5.76
C VAL A 29 7.42 12.74 5.36
N ALA A 30 7.48 13.56 4.30
CA ALA A 30 8.72 14.21 3.88
C ALA A 30 9.29 15.12 4.98
N ALA A 31 8.43 15.87 5.67
CA ALA A 31 8.85 16.70 6.81
C ALA A 31 9.41 15.86 7.95
N LEU A 32 8.79 14.72 8.28
CA LEU A 32 9.29 13.82 9.33
C LEU A 32 10.63 13.18 8.94
N ILE A 33 10.81 12.75 7.69
CA ILE A 33 12.09 12.24 7.20
C ILE A 33 13.19 13.31 7.26
N ALA A 34 12.86 14.55 6.89
CA ALA A 34 13.80 15.66 6.98
C ALA A 34 14.21 15.98 8.43
N LEU A 35 13.26 15.89 9.36
CA LEU A 35 13.52 16.06 10.80
C LEU A 35 14.38 14.92 11.34
N ASP A 36 14.08 13.66 10.99
CA ASP A 36 14.93 12.51 11.36
C ASP A 36 16.37 12.69 10.84
N ALA A 37 16.52 13.13 9.57
CA ALA A 37 17.82 13.39 8.98
C ALA A 37 18.59 14.46 9.75
N LEU A 38 17.92 15.56 10.06
CA LEU A 38 18.50 16.65 10.85
C LEU A 38 18.92 16.16 12.25
N SER A 39 18.05 15.40 12.91
CA SER A 39 18.27 14.85 14.26
C SER A 39 19.46 13.90 14.28
N ILE A 40 19.57 12.97 13.33
CA ILE A 40 20.68 12.01 13.26
C ILE A 40 21.98 12.73 12.91
N VAL A 41 22.01 13.59 11.92
CA VAL A 41 23.22 14.34 11.52
C VAL A 41 23.70 15.24 12.67
N ALA A 42 22.77 15.93 13.34
CA ALA A 42 23.10 16.75 14.50
C ALA A 42 23.66 15.91 15.66
N ALA A 43 23.07 14.74 15.91
CA ALA A 43 23.52 13.83 16.96
C ALA A 43 24.94 13.29 16.70
N PHE A 44 25.24 12.92 15.46
CA PHE A 44 26.59 12.49 15.07
C PHE A 44 27.58 13.66 15.18
N ASN A 45 27.19 14.87 14.78
CA ASN A 45 28.05 16.05 14.92
C ASN A 45 28.37 16.37 16.40
N ILE A 46 27.33 16.40 17.24
CA ILE A 46 27.47 16.60 18.70
C ILE A 46 28.39 15.53 19.32
N ALA A 47 28.17 14.26 18.95
CA ALA A 47 28.97 13.15 19.45
C ALA A 47 30.45 13.26 19.03
N TYR A 48 30.69 13.71 17.78
CA TYR A 48 32.02 13.98 17.29
C TYR A 48 32.72 15.07 18.13
N HIS A 49 32.07 16.22 18.31
CA HIS A 49 32.63 17.32 19.14
C HIS A 49 32.86 16.89 20.56
N ILE A 50 31.92 16.21 21.23
CA ILE A 50 32.10 15.74 22.61
C ILE A 50 33.27 14.77 22.71
N ARG A 51 33.43 13.86 21.75
CA ARG A 51 34.46 12.81 21.85
C ARG A 51 35.84 13.27 21.44
N PHE A 52 35.98 14.12 20.43
CA PHE A 52 37.25 14.41 19.78
C PHE A 52 37.73 15.85 19.99
N GLU A 53 36.88 16.79 20.33
CA GLU A 53 37.25 18.20 20.49
C GLU A 53 37.17 18.69 21.95
N THR A 54 36.53 17.92 22.84
CA THR A 54 36.54 18.26 24.27
C THR A 54 37.61 17.45 25.03
N THR A 55 38.06 18.00 26.14
CA THR A 55 39.04 17.36 27.06
C THR A 55 38.41 16.32 28.01
N LEU A 56 37.11 16.01 27.82
CA LEU A 56 36.37 15.10 28.71
C LEU A 56 36.81 13.64 28.61
N PHE A 57 37.42 13.25 27.47
CA PHE A 57 37.83 11.87 27.23
C PHE A 57 39.22 11.82 26.58
N GLU A 58 40.10 10.96 27.06
CA GLU A 58 41.37 10.70 26.38
C GLU A 58 41.15 10.09 25.00
N VAL A 59 41.77 10.72 23.99
CA VAL A 59 41.65 10.29 22.59
C VAL A 59 42.92 9.53 22.22
N ILE A 60 42.80 8.20 22.06
CA ILE A 60 43.90 7.34 21.62
C ILE A 60 43.99 7.30 20.09
N THR A 61 42.84 7.30 19.41
CA THR A 61 42.75 7.29 17.93
C THR A 61 41.69 8.29 17.47
N ILE A 62 42.04 9.09 16.46
CA ILE A 62 41.12 10.07 15.87
C ILE A 62 40.51 9.44 14.60
N THR A 63 39.22 9.16 14.64
CA THR A 63 38.49 8.77 13.44
C THR A 63 38.25 10.00 12.54
N PRO A 64 38.61 9.97 11.26
CA PRO A 64 38.37 11.09 10.35
C PRO A 64 36.90 11.50 10.30
N ALA A 65 36.61 12.80 10.28
CA ALA A 65 35.25 13.32 10.24
C ALA A 65 34.44 12.78 9.03
N SER A 66 35.12 12.52 7.90
CA SER A 66 34.47 11.94 6.71
C SER A 66 33.94 10.52 6.94
N GLN A 67 34.68 9.68 7.70
CA GLN A 67 34.21 8.33 8.04
C GLN A 67 33.08 8.39 9.04
N PHE A 68 33.10 9.30 9.99
CA PHE A 68 32.02 9.50 10.94
C PHE A 68 30.74 10.03 10.26
N LEU A 69 30.90 10.90 9.26
CA LEU A 69 29.79 11.34 8.41
C LEU A 69 29.21 10.18 7.59
N SER A 70 30.05 9.30 7.05
CA SER A 70 29.57 8.09 6.35
C SER A 70 28.72 7.20 7.25
N MET A 71 29.11 7.05 8.53
CA MET A 71 28.29 6.34 9.52
C MET A 71 26.95 7.04 9.78
N ALA A 72 26.92 8.38 9.82
CA ALA A 72 25.68 9.14 9.96
C ALA A 72 24.72 8.88 8.80
N VAL A 73 25.23 8.86 7.55
CA VAL A 73 24.44 8.55 6.35
C VAL A 73 23.88 7.12 6.40
N VAL A 74 24.70 6.14 6.75
CA VAL A 74 24.24 4.75 6.91
C VAL A 74 23.19 4.65 8.02
N SER A 75 23.41 5.32 9.15
CA SER A 75 22.43 5.35 10.25
C SER A 75 21.10 5.96 9.83
N LEU A 76 21.13 7.03 9.06
CA LEU A 76 19.92 7.66 8.48
C LEU A 76 19.17 6.69 7.58
N LEU A 77 19.86 6.02 6.66
CA LEU A 77 19.24 5.06 5.76
C LEU A 77 18.62 3.87 6.52
N CYS A 78 19.32 3.33 7.51
CA CYS A 78 18.81 2.26 8.35
C CYS A 78 17.59 2.71 9.19
N ALA A 79 17.63 3.93 9.74
CA ALA A 79 16.52 4.50 10.50
C ALA A 79 15.30 4.74 9.60
N CYS A 80 15.48 5.36 8.43
CA CYS A 80 14.40 5.56 7.48
C CYS A 80 13.76 4.24 7.05
N ALA A 81 14.57 3.22 6.76
CA ALA A 81 14.08 1.89 6.37
C ALA A 81 13.29 1.23 7.50
N SER A 82 13.81 1.22 8.73
CA SER A 82 13.15 0.59 9.88
C SER A 82 11.86 1.33 10.30
N PHE A 83 11.86 2.66 10.28
CA PHE A 83 10.68 3.47 10.60
C PHE A 83 9.59 3.34 9.51
N ALA A 84 9.99 3.29 8.24
CA ALA A 84 9.05 3.05 7.13
C ALA A 84 8.43 1.66 7.22
N ALA A 85 9.25 0.61 7.44
CA ALA A 85 8.79 -0.77 7.60
C ALA A 85 7.83 -0.94 8.77
N SER A 86 8.04 -0.18 9.86
CA SER A 86 7.19 -0.22 11.07
C SER A 86 6.00 0.73 11.02
N GLY A 87 5.80 1.48 9.92
CA GLY A 87 4.70 2.42 9.77
C GLY A 87 4.76 3.66 10.65
N LEU A 88 5.94 3.99 11.24
CA LEU A 88 6.08 5.13 12.16
C LEU A 88 5.98 6.50 11.48
N TYR A 89 6.09 6.55 10.15
CA TYR A 89 5.82 7.77 9.39
C TYR A 89 4.32 8.02 9.17
N LEU A 90 3.49 7.00 9.39
CA LEU A 90 2.05 7.16 9.41
C LEU A 90 1.65 7.54 10.82
N LEU A 91 1.09 8.74 10.99
CA LEU A 91 0.61 9.23 12.29
C LEU A 91 -0.59 8.40 12.72
N GLN A 92 -0.32 7.29 13.37
CA GLN A 92 -1.33 6.38 13.90
C GLN A 92 -2.08 7.07 15.05
N ARG A 93 -3.40 6.97 15.03
CA ARG A 93 -4.30 7.50 16.07
C ARG A 93 -4.50 6.42 17.12
N GLY A 94 -4.68 6.81 18.38
CA GLY A 94 -5.02 5.85 19.45
C GLY A 94 -3.86 5.12 20.12
N ILE A 95 -2.62 5.16 19.61
CA ILE A 95 -1.49 4.49 20.25
C ILE A 95 -1.08 5.24 21.53
N ALA A 96 -0.98 4.52 22.64
CA ALA A 96 -0.47 5.06 23.90
C ALA A 96 0.94 5.66 23.72
N ALA A 97 1.18 6.82 24.33
CA ALA A 97 2.47 7.51 24.17
C ALA A 97 3.67 6.64 24.59
N VAL A 98 3.49 5.84 25.64
CA VAL A 98 4.56 4.95 26.17
C VAL A 98 4.92 3.87 25.15
N GLU A 99 3.94 3.22 24.54
CA GLU A 99 4.19 2.19 23.51
C GLU A 99 4.88 2.78 22.26
N TYR A 100 4.44 3.97 21.84
CA TYR A 100 5.04 4.67 20.70
C TYR A 100 6.50 5.05 20.97
N ILE A 101 6.81 5.58 22.17
CA ILE A 101 8.16 5.91 22.58
C ILE A 101 9.03 4.64 22.64
N GLY A 102 8.51 3.56 23.20
CA GLY A 102 9.20 2.27 23.23
C GLY A 102 9.56 1.76 21.85
N LYS A 103 8.65 1.84 20.87
CA LYS A 103 8.91 1.49 19.47
C LYS A 103 9.99 2.39 18.84
N LEU A 104 9.96 3.71 19.09
CA LEU A 104 10.97 4.63 18.59
C LEU A 104 12.37 4.28 19.12
N ILE A 105 12.49 4.08 20.42
CA ILE A 105 13.78 3.71 21.05
C ILE A 105 14.29 2.39 20.49
N GLY A 106 13.44 1.36 20.43
CA GLY A 106 13.80 0.04 19.91
C GLY A 106 14.28 0.08 18.45
N LEU A 107 13.55 0.77 17.59
CA LEU A 107 13.91 0.87 16.16
C LEU A 107 15.14 1.76 15.93
N THR A 108 15.33 2.83 16.71
CA THR A 108 16.55 3.63 16.66
C THR A 108 17.74 2.78 17.09
N THR A 109 17.63 1.99 18.16
CA THR A 109 18.68 1.09 18.62
C THR A 109 19.02 0.03 17.57
N LEU A 110 18.00 -0.57 16.95
CA LEU A 110 18.18 -1.53 15.85
C LEU A 110 18.92 -0.89 14.66
N SER A 111 18.55 0.34 14.28
CA SER A 111 19.20 1.07 13.19
C SER A 111 20.68 1.35 13.48
N PHE A 112 21.01 1.72 14.71
CA PHE A 112 22.42 1.89 15.11
C PHE A 112 23.19 0.57 15.13
N SER A 113 22.56 -0.54 15.53
CA SER A 113 23.19 -1.87 15.46
C SER A 113 23.50 -2.26 14.01
N PHE A 114 22.59 -2.03 13.08
CA PHE A 114 22.85 -2.22 11.65
C PHE A 114 23.94 -1.28 11.13
N THR A 115 23.96 -0.02 11.58
CA THR A 115 25.00 0.94 11.20
C THR A 115 26.40 0.44 11.60
N VAL A 116 26.57 0.00 12.84
CA VAL A 116 27.84 -0.56 13.33
C VAL A 116 28.24 -1.79 12.51
N THR A 117 27.29 -2.69 12.26
CA THR A 117 27.54 -3.90 11.46
C THR A 117 28.00 -3.56 10.04
N ILE A 118 27.30 -2.65 9.37
CA ILE A 118 27.61 -2.22 8.00
C ILE A 118 28.96 -1.50 7.96
N ALA A 119 29.19 -0.57 8.90
CA ALA A 119 30.44 0.17 8.98
C ALA A 119 31.66 -0.77 9.16
N THR A 120 31.55 -1.76 10.04
CA THR A 120 32.61 -2.71 10.31
C THR A 120 32.83 -3.71 9.19
N LEU A 121 31.77 -4.38 8.69
CA LEU A 121 31.91 -5.49 7.75
C LEU A 121 32.11 -5.03 6.31
N PHE A 122 31.40 -3.96 5.88
CA PHE A 122 31.38 -3.55 4.46
C PHE A 122 32.23 -2.32 4.20
N LEU A 123 32.23 -1.33 5.11
CA LEU A 123 32.99 -0.10 4.91
C LEU A 123 34.39 -0.19 5.52
N ARG A 124 34.68 -1.22 6.33
CA ARG A 124 35.95 -1.43 7.03
C ARG A 124 36.39 -0.22 7.85
N ILE A 125 35.43 0.47 8.46
CA ILE A 125 35.65 1.63 9.32
C ILE A 125 35.92 1.10 10.74
N GLU A 126 36.98 1.59 11.39
CA GLU A 126 37.18 1.40 12.83
C GLU A 126 36.14 2.24 13.57
N VAL A 127 35.14 1.56 14.15
CA VAL A 127 33.98 2.22 14.78
C VAL A 127 34.43 2.80 16.14
N PRO A 128 34.34 4.12 16.35
CA PRO A 128 34.61 4.74 17.62
C PRO A 128 33.46 4.49 18.61
N HIS A 129 33.53 3.38 19.36
CA HIS A 129 32.42 2.87 20.18
C HIS A 129 31.81 3.93 21.10
N LEU A 130 32.59 4.72 21.82
CA LEU A 130 32.09 5.74 22.73
C LEU A 130 31.33 6.86 21.98
N ALA A 131 31.92 7.36 20.88
CA ALA A 131 31.25 8.37 20.05
C ALA A 131 29.95 7.85 19.45
N THR A 132 29.93 6.58 19.06
CA THR A 132 28.72 5.91 18.52
C THR A 132 27.63 5.77 19.58
N VAL A 133 27.97 5.43 20.82
CA VAL A 133 27.02 5.37 21.94
C VAL A 133 26.46 6.77 22.26
N ILE A 134 27.30 7.80 22.25
CA ILE A 134 26.87 9.19 22.46
C ILE A 134 25.90 9.59 21.30
N ALA A 135 26.29 9.30 20.04
CA ALA A 135 25.45 9.60 18.87
C ALA A 135 24.09 8.89 18.97
N TRP A 136 24.06 7.62 19.39
CA TRP A 136 22.85 6.88 19.63
C TRP A 136 21.96 7.55 20.70
N ALA A 137 22.52 7.86 21.86
CA ALA A 137 21.77 8.45 22.97
C ALA A 137 21.17 9.82 22.58
N VAL A 138 21.97 10.67 21.94
CA VAL A 138 21.52 12.00 21.47
C VAL A 138 20.47 11.82 20.36
N SER A 139 20.64 10.88 19.42
CA SER A 139 19.63 10.58 18.37
C SER A 139 18.31 10.15 18.98
N VAL A 140 18.33 9.27 19.99
CA VAL A 140 17.11 8.84 20.70
C VAL A 140 16.39 10.04 21.31
N VAL A 141 17.11 10.92 22.02
CA VAL A 141 16.54 12.12 22.64
C VAL A 141 15.92 13.04 21.58
N PHE A 142 16.64 13.29 20.48
CA PHE A 142 16.16 14.18 19.42
C PHE A 142 14.94 13.60 18.70
N ILE A 143 14.99 12.34 18.25
CA ILE A 143 13.89 11.67 17.56
C ILE A 143 12.64 11.59 18.45
N VAL A 144 12.78 11.24 19.72
CA VAL A 144 11.64 11.21 20.65
C VAL A 144 11.07 12.62 20.84
N SER A 145 11.93 13.63 21.06
CA SER A 145 11.52 15.02 21.27
C SER A 145 10.79 15.58 20.04
N GLU A 146 11.34 15.39 18.84
CA GLU A 146 10.68 15.87 17.62
C GLU A 146 9.31 15.20 17.38
N ARG A 147 9.19 13.90 17.66
CA ARG A 147 7.92 13.17 17.55
C ARG A 147 6.89 13.66 18.56
N LEU A 148 7.30 13.95 19.79
CA LEU A 148 6.41 14.52 20.80
C LEU A 148 5.96 15.94 20.40
N ILE A 149 6.88 16.76 19.88
CA ILE A 149 6.56 18.10 19.37
C ILE A 149 5.60 17.99 18.19
N ALA A 150 5.89 17.14 17.19
CA ALA A 150 5.02 16.94 16.04
C ALA A 150 3.60 16.49 16.46
N ARG A 151 3.49 15.56 17.41
CA ARG A 151 2.21 15.15 17.99
C ARG A 151 1.50 16.33 18.66
N ARG A 152 2.21 17.16 19.42
CA ARG A 152 1.62 18.34 20.07
C ARG A 152 1.12 19.36 19.07
N VAL A 153 1.91 19.64 18.02
CA VAL A 153 1.52 20.57 16.93
C VAL A 153 0.26 20.06 16.23
N ILE A 154 0.22 18.78 15.85
CA ILE A 154 -0.96 18.20 15.20
C ILE A 154 -2.18 18.26 16.11
N HIS A 155 -2.00 18.00 17.40
CA HIS A 155 -3.06 18.12 18.38
C HIS A 155 -3.65 19.56 18.42
N VAL A 156 -2.78 20.57 18.47
CA VAL A 156 -3.20 21.98 18.44
C VAL A 156 -3.87 22.34 17.11
N LEU A 157 -3.37 21.82 15.99
CA LEU A 157 -4.00 22.06 14.68
C LEU A 157 -5.40 21.43 14.60
N ARG A 158 -5.59 20.23 15.15
CA ARG A 158 -6.90 19.57 15.20
C ARG A 158 -7.89 20.32 16.06
N THR A 159 -7.49 20.78 17.25
CA THR A 159 -8.37 21.57 18.13
C THR A 159 -8.75 22.92 17.51
N ARG A 160 -7.99 23.42 16.54
CA ARG A 160 -8.30 24.64 15.78
C ARG A 160 -9.10 24.39 14.49
N GLY A 161 -9.63 23.17 14.30
CA GLY A 161 -10.42 22.83 13.12
C GLY A 161 -9.61 22.53 11.85
N HIS A 162 -8.27 22.43 11.97
CA HIS A 162 -7.41 22.04 10.86
C HIS A 162 -7.13 20.54 10.93
N ALA A 163 -7.13 19.85 9.80
CA ALA A 163 -6.91 18.39 9.72
C ALA A 163 -7.99 17.52 10.40
N GLU A 164 -9.25 17.95 10.32
CA GLU A 164 -10.42 17.18 10.73
C GLU A 164 -10.68 16.04 9.73
N LEU A 165 -11.12 14.88 10.24
CA LEU A 165 -11.71 13.80 9.45
C LEU A 165 -13.23 13.94 9.46
N ARG A 166 -13.81 14.01 8.29
CA ARG A 166 -15.27 14.06 8.12
C ARG A 166 -15.83 12.65 8.19
N VAL A 167 -16.62 12.40 9.22
CA VAL A 167 -17.16 11.08 9.55
C VAL A 167 -18.64 11.04 9.20
N LEU A 168 -19.03 10.02 8.45
CA LEU A 168 -20.41 9.61 8.26
C LEU A 168 -20.70 8.43 9.20
N LEU A 169 -21.73 8.53 10.04
CA LEU A 169 -22.14 7.42 10.88
C LEU A 169 -23.36 6.73 10.25
N ILE A 170 -23.37 5.40 10.31
CA ILE A 170 -24.53 4.58 9.96
C ILE A 170 -25.11 4.02 11.25
N GLY A 171 -26.32 4.45 11.57
CA GLY A 171 -27.06 4.16 12.79
C GLY A 171 -27.39 5.42 13.58
N THR A 172 -28.50 5.36 14.30
CA THR A 172 -29.08 6.47 15.09
C THR A 172 -29.30 6.08 16.56
N GLY A 173 -29.11 4.81 16.88
CA GLY A 173 -29.30 4.23 18.20
C GLY A 173 -28.29 4.68 19.28
N PRO A 174 -28.37 4.09 20.48
CA PRO A 174 -27.51 4.47 21.61
C PRO A 174 -26.02 4.37 21.33
N SER A 175 -25.58 3.37 20.53
CA SER A 175 -24.17 3.20 20.14
C SER A 175 -23.69 4.35 19.27
N ALA A 176 -24.48 4.76 18.27
CA ALA A 176 -24.15 5.89 17.41
C ALA A 176 -24.10 7.20 18.21
N THR A 177 -25.08 7.43 19.08
CA THR A 177 -25.11 8.60 19.97
C THR A 177 -23.87 8.66 20.87
N ALA A 178 -23.48 7.53 21.47
CA ALA A 178 -22.28 7.47 22.31
C ALA A 178 -21.00 7.78 21.52
N ILE A 179 -20.88 7.33 20.26
CA ILE A 179 -19.76 7.64 19.39
C ILE A 179 -19.74 9.13 19.03
N VAL A 180 -20.89 9.72 18.68
CA VAL A 180 -21.00 11.16 18.39
C VAL A 180 -20.60 11.98 19.63
N ASP A 181 -21.09 11.64 20.82
CA ASP A 181 -20.71 12.30 22.07
C ASP A 181 -19.20 12.24 22.29
N ARG A 182 -18.58 11.06 22.12
CA ARG A 182 -17.13 10.89 22.28
C ARG A 182 -16.32 11.71 21.28
N MET A 183 -16.81 11.85 20.04
CA MET A 183 -16.15 12.68 19.02
C MET A 183 -16.22 14.15 19.38
N LEU A 184 -17.39 14.64 19.81
CA LEU A 184 -17.61 16.04 20.17
C LEU A 184 -16.89 16.44 21.46
N ASP A 185 -16.89 15.56 22.47
CA ASP A 185 -16.20 15.78 23.75
C ASP A 185 -14.67 15.72 23.61
N ASN A 186 -14.15 15.08 22.56
CA ASN A 186 -12.73 14.87 22.38
C ASN A 186 -12.21 15.40 21.00
N PRO A 187 -12.23 16.69 20.73
CA PRO A 187 -11.79 17.28 19.46
C PRO A 187 -10.31 17.01 19.13
N LYS A 188 -9.54 16.60 20.14
CA LYS A 188 -8.13 16.18 20.00
C LYS A 188 -7.92 15.02 19.04
N TYR A 189 -8.90 14.15 18.85
CA TYR A 189 -8.81 13.07 17.88
C TYR A 189 -9.05 13.55 16.44
N GLY A 190 -9.64 14.73 16.26
CA GLY A 190 -9.88 15.37 14.96
C GLY A 190 -10.98 14.69 14.15
N TYR A 191 -11.92 14.01 14.79
CA TYR A 191 -13.12 13.50 14.14
C TYR A 191 -14.20 14.60 14.11
N LYS A 192 -14.84 14.75 12.95
CA LYS A 192 -15.97 15.65 12.75
C LYS A 192 -17.15 14.87 12.21
N PRO A 193 -18.12 14.50 13.02
CA PRO A 193 -19.33 13.88 12.53
C PRO A 193 -20.08 14.89 11.64
N VAL A 194 -20.37 14.48 10.40
CA VAL A 194 -20.99 15.36 9.39
C VAL A 194 -22.47 15.06 9.25
N ALA A 195 -22.83 13.77 9.28
CA ALA A 195 -24.18 13.30 9.09
C ALA A 195 -24.34 11.90 9.69
N LEU A 196 -25.60 11.54 9.96
CA LEU A 196 -26.01 10.17 10.27
C LEU A 196 -26.93 9.64 9.18
N LEU A 197 -26.83 8.33 8.92
CA LEU A 197 -27.79 7.58 8.12
C LEU A 197 -28.54 6.63 9.05
N ASP A 198 -29.85 6.60 8.93
CA ASP A 198 -30.71 5.65 9.64
C ASP A 198 -30.91 4.38 8.81
N GLU A 199 -31.17 3.24 9.44
CA GLU A 199 -31.43 2.00 8.72
C GLU A 199 -32.82 2.02 8.06
N ASP A 200 -33.83 2.40 8.84
CA ASP A 200 -35.25 2.31 8.47
C ASP A 200 -35.89 3.64 8.06
N GLY A 201 -35.14 4.75 8.18
CA GLY A 201 -35.63 6.08 7.80
C GLY A 201 -36.59 6.75 8.78
N TYR A 202 -36.86 6.15 9.94
CA TYR A 202 -37.77 6.70 10.94
C TYR A 202 -37.28 8.01 11.57
N GLU A 203 -35.95 8.22 11.61
CA GLU A 203 -35.36 9.39 12.24
C GLU A 203 -34.88 10.46 11.25
N ARG A 204 -35.27 10.35 9.97
CA ARG A 204 -34.90 11.32 8.93
C ARG A 204 -35.33 12.74 9.31
N GLY A 205 -34.37 13.68 9.23
CA GLY A 205 -34.60 15.08 9.60
C GLY A 205 -34.43 15.40 11.07
N GLN A 206 -34.21 14.41 11.91
CA GLN A 206 -33.83 14.63 13.32
C GLN A 206 -32.37 15.09 13.43
N VAL A 207 -32.06 15.69 14.57
CA VAL A 207 -30.68 16.14 14.88
C VAL A 207 -30.26 15.46 16.17
N ILE A 208 -29.26 14.60 16.07
CA ILE A 208 -28.68 13.89 17.22
C ILE A 208 -27.40 14.61 17.64
N ARG A 209 -27.39 15.22 18.82
CA ARG A 209 -26.24 15.96 19.35
C ARG A 209 -25.67 17.04 18.40
N GLY A 210 -26.53 17.69 17.63
CA GLY A 210 -26.10 18.70 16.64
C GLY A 210 -25.68 18.14 15.28
N VAL A 211 -25.77 16.82 15.08
CA VAL A 211 -25.48 16.14 13.81
C VAL A 211 -26.79 15.72 13.14
N PRO A 212 -27.05 16.12 11.88
CA PRO A 212 -28.32 15.82 11.21
C PRO A 212 -28.37 14.35 10.74
N VAL A 213 -29.57 13.75 10.86
CA VAL A 213 -29.92 12.49 10.19
C VAL A 213 -30.44 12.85 8.80
N VAL A 214 -29.66 12.56 7.78
CA VAL A 214 -29.87 13.08 6.41
C VAL A 214 -30.62 12.10 5.50
N GLY A 215 -30.60 10.80 5.82
CA GLY A 215 -31.24 9.80 4.97
C GLY A 215 -31.12 8.38 5.52
N THR A 216 -31.32 7.42 4.63
CA THR A 216 -31.24 5.98 4.92
C THR A 216 -29.95 5.37 4.40
N THR A 217 -29.69 4.11 4.80
CA THR A 217 -28.56 3.33 4.26
C THR A 217 -28.65 3.12 2.73
N ASP A 218 -29.82 3.25 2.13
CA ASP A 218 -29.97 3.14 0.67
C ASP A 218 -29.40 4.35 -0.07
N GLU A 219 -29.36 5.51 0.57
CA GLU A 219 -28.82 6.77 0.05
C GLU A 219 -27.28 6.89 0.31
N LEU A 220 -26.64 5.84 0.83
CA LEU A 220 -25.20 5.84 1.19
C LEU A 220 -24.30 6.27 0.02
N GLU A 221 -24.50 5.73 -1.17
CA GLU A 221 -23.66 6.02 -2.34
C GLU A 221 -23.81 7.47 -2.79
N GLU A 222 -25.03 8.01 -2.76
CA GLU A 222 -25.32 9.40 -3.09
C GLU A 222 -24.64 10.35 -2.08
N MET A 223 -24.71 10.03 -0.80
CA MET A 223 -24.03 10.79 0.27
C MET A 223 -22.53 10.80 0.11
N LEU A 224 -21.92 9.66 -0.24
CA LEU A 224 -20.49 9.57 -0.48
C LEU A 224 -20.06 10.32 -1.74
N ALA A 225 -20.91 10.40 -2.76
CA ALA A 225 -20.64 11.14 -4.00
C ALA A 225 -20.72 12.66 -3.83
N HIS A 226 -21.69 13.15 -3.04
CA HIS A 226 -21.94 14.58 -2.88
C HIS A 226 -21.21 15.21 -1.69
N HIS A 227 -20.87 14.43 -0.68
CA HIS A 227 -20.18 14.92 0.51
C HIS A 227 -18.75 14.35 0.58
N ARG A 228 -17.83 15.23 0.95
CA ARG A 228 -16.47 14.81 1.25
C ARG A 228 -16.47 14.06 2.57
N ILE A 229 -16.50 12.73 2.52
CA ILE A 229 -16.41 11.84 3.68
C ILE A 229 -15.04 11.19 3.67
N ASP A 230 -14.36 11.21 4.81
CA ASP A 230 -13.06 10.61 5.00
C ASP A 230 -13.17 9.23 5.66
N GLU A 231 -14.24 9.01 6.45
CA GLU A 231 -14.42 7.79 7.23
C GLU A 231 -15.90 7.49 7.42
N VAL A 232 -16.27 6.22 7.35
CA VAL A 232 -17.62 5.72 7.64
C VAL A 232 -17.54 4.84 8.87
N ILE A 233 -18.39 5.11 9.88
CA ILE A 233 -18.50 4.28 11.07
C ILE A 233 -19.88 3.65 11.10
N ILE A 234 -19.92 2.32 11.08
CA ILE A 234 -21.16 1.53 11.19
C ILE A 234 -21.40 1.27 12.67
N ALA A 235 -22.43 1.90 13.23
CA ALA A 235 -22.78 1.84 14.65
C ALA A 235 -24.13 1.14 14.86
N LEU A 236 -24.29 -0.04 14.27
CA LEU A 236 -25.50 -0.87 14.32
C LEU A 236 -25.17 -2.26 14.92
N PRO A 237 -25.05 -2.36 16.25
CA PRO A 237 -24.60 -3.59 16.92
C PRO A 237 -25.53 -4.79 16.72
N SER A 238 -26.81 -4.57 16.44
CA SER A 238 -27.81 -5.63 16.23
C SER A 238 -27.93 -6.09 14.79
N MET A 239 -27.13 -5.53 13.86
CA MET A 239 -27.19 -5.84 12.45
C MET A 239 -26.54 -7.19 12.14
N SER A 240 -27.11 -7.94 11.19
CA SER A 240 -26.53 -9.20 10.71
C SER A 240 -25.19 -8.97 10.02
N HIS A 241 -24.28 -9.93 10.12
CA HIS A 241 -22.97 -9.89 9.45
C HIS A 241 -23.11 -9.70 7.94
N GLU A 242 -24.12 -10.30 7.33
CA GLU A 242 -24.40 -10.19 5.89
C GLU A 242 -24.71 -8.75 5.49
N ARG A 243 -25.54 -8.05 6.27
CA ARG A 243 -25.91 -6.65 6.01
C ARG A 243 -24.73 -5.70 6.24
N ILE A 244 -23.89 -5.95 7.25
CA ILE A 244 -22.66 -5.19 7.46
C ILE A 244 -21.72 -5.36 6.24
N LEU A 245 -21.54 -6.58 5.75
CA LEU A 245 -20.74 -6.86 4.57
C LEU A 245 -21.31 -6.18 3.31
N GLU A 246 -22.63 -6.19 3.14
CA GLU A 246 -23.28 -5.49 2.05
C GLU A 246 -22.99 -3.98 2.08
N LEU A 247 -23.15 -3.32 3.23
CA LEU A 247 -22.84 -1.90 3.39
C LEU A 247 -21.37 -1.61 3.13
N VAL A 248 -20.47 -2.44 3.67
CA VAL A 248 -19.03 -2.30 3.45
C VAL A 248 -18.66 -2.42 1.98
N THR A 249 -19.31 -3.32 1.22
CA THR A 249 -19.03 -3.51 -0.20
C THR A 249 -19.53 -2.35 -1.07
N ARG A 250 -20.59 -1.65 -0.67
CA ARG A 250 -21.13 -0.45 -1.33
C ARG A 250 -20.24 0.79 -1.14
N ILE A 251 -19.37 0.80 -0.11
CA ILE A 251 -18.45 1.92 0.12
C ILE A 251 -17.24 1.77 -0.81
N PRO A 252 -16.89 2.81 -1.61
CA PRO A 252 -15.70 2.77 -2.47
C PRO A 252 -14.42 2.48 -1.67
N SER A 253 -13.57 1.61 -2.20
CA SER A 253 -12.31 1.23 -1.54
C SER A 253 -11.28 2.36 -1.53
N ASP A 254 -11.42 3.34 -2.42
CA ASP A 254 -10.49 4.46 -2.56
C ASP A 254 -10.85 5.64 -1.66
N GLY A 255 -10.02 5.85 -0.64
CA GLY A 255 -10.02 7.09 0.14
C GLY A 255 -10.91 7.10 1.38
N ILE A 256 -11.81 6.15 1.59
CA ILE A 256 -12.72 6.11 2.74
C ILE A 256 -12.36 4.93 3.65
N ASP A 257 -12.09 5.22 4.93
CA ASP A 257 -11.89 4.19 5.94
C ASP A 257 -13.24 3.72 6.47
N VAL A 258 -13.39 2.42 6.71
CA VAL A 258 -14.63 1.85 7.25
C VAL A 258 -14.34 1.18 8.59
N GLN A 259 -15.02 1.63 9.61
CA GLN A 259 -14.97 1.06 10.96
C GLN A 259 -16.35 0.55 11.36
N VAL A 260 -16.37 -0.49 12.16
CA VAL A 260 -17.61 -1.04 12.75
C VAL A 260 -17.47 -0.97 14.26
N ALA A 261 -18.49 -0.43 14.93
CA ALA A 261 -18.61 -0.51 16.37
C ALA A 261 -19.13 -1.91 16.73
N PRO A 262 -18.30 -2.76 17.35
CA PRO A 262 -18.71 -4.12 17.72
C PRO A 262 -19.68 -4.11 18.87
N ASP A 263 -20.54 -5.12 18.95
CA ASP A 263 -21.25 -5.44 20.20
C ASP A 263 -20.24 -5.92 21.24
N VAL A 264 -20.42 -5.50 22.48
CA VAL A 264 -19.50 -5.84 23.59
C VAL A 264 -19.31 -7.37 23.75
N LEU A 265 -20.32 -8.17 23.40
CA LEU A 265 -20.24 -9.64 23.42
C LEU A 265 -19.32 -10.22 22.34
N GLN A 266 -19.16 -9.55 21.20
CA GLN A 266 -18.29 -10.02 20.09
C GLN A 266 -16.80 -9.79 20.37
N LEU A 267 -16.46 -8.82 21.20
CA LEU A 267 -15.07 -8.53 21.59
C LEU A 267 -14.45 -9.63 22.45
N MET A 268 -15.26 -10.40 23.14
CA MET A 268 -14.78 -11.47 24.03
C MET A 268 -14.33 -12.74 23.28
N THR A 269 -14.63 -12.85 21.99
CA THR A 269 -14.45 -14.12 21.22
C THR A 269 -13.48 -14.04 20.05
N SER A 270 -12.94 -12.87 19.67
CA SER A 270 -12.06 -12.75 18.50
C SER A 270 -10.80 -11.91 18.77
N PRO A 271 -9.61 -12.39 18.37
CA PRO A 271 -8.36 -11.61 18.41
C PRO A 271 -8.36 -10.60 17.25
N VAL A 272 -9.02 -9.46 17.41
CA VAL A 272 -9.06 -8.38 16.42
C VAL A 272 -8.26 -7.19 16.94
N THR A 273 -7.51 -6.54 16.07
CA THR A 273 -6.89 -5.24 16.40
C THR A 273 -7.99 -4.20 16.53
N VAL A 274 -8.21 -3.75 17.76
CA VAL A 274 -9.25 -2.78 18.10
C VAL A 274 -8.61 -1.39 18.15
N ASP A 275 -9.05 -0.49 17.28
CA ASP A 275 -8.77 0.93 17.44
C ASP A 275 -9.73 1.49 18.52
N GLU A 276 -9.22 2.29 19.45
CA GLU A 276 -10.02 2.81 20.56
C GLU A 276 -10.30 4.31 20.34
N LEU A 277 -11.58 4.66 20.22
CA LEU A 277 -12.02 6.05 20.19
C LEU A 277 -12.50 6.46 21.59
N ALA A 278 -11.61 7.03 22.40
CA ALA A 278 -11.92 7.53 23.75
C ALA A 278 -12.72 6.54 24.62
N GLY A 279 -12.34 5.25 24.61
CA GLY A 279 -12.99 4.19 25.36
C GLY A 279 -14.09 3.43 24.62
N VAL A 280 -14.37 3.77 23.34
CA VAL A 280 -15.25 2.98 22.48
C VAL A 280 -14.37 2.14 21.55
N PRO A 281 -14.44 0.81 21.61
CA PRO A 281 -13.71 -0.05 20.70
C PRO A 281 -14.30 0.06 19.29
N LEU A 282 -13.46 0.22 18.27
CA LEU A 282 -13.84 0.22 16.86
C LEU A 282 -13.02 -0.82 16.12
N ILE A 283 -13.68 -1.63 15.31
CA ILE A 283 -13.02 -2.63 14.44
C ILE A 283 -12.91 -2.04 13.05
N THR A 284 -11.68 -1.89 12.56
CA THR A 284 -11.46 -1.47 11.18
C THR A 284 -11.69 -2.66 10.25
N VAL A 285 -12.71 -2.58 9.40
CA VAL A 285 -13.11 -3.67 8.49
C VAL A 285 -12.45 -3.51 7.11
N LYS A 286 -12.18 -2.29 6.70
CA LYS A 286 -11.62 -2.03 5.38
C LYS A 286 -10.57 -0.91 5.45
N ARG A 287 -9.31 -1.32 5.57
CA ARG A 287 -8.17 -0.46 5.21
C ARG A 287 -7.57 -1.05 3.93
N GLY A 288 -7.67 -0.34 2.82
CA GLY A 288 -6.85 -0.71 1.67
C GLY A 288 -5.39 -0.64 2.07
N ALA A 289 -4.66 -1.77 2.01
CA ALA A 289 -3.27 -1.86 2.45
C ALA A 289 -2.35 -0.90 1.68
N LEU A 290 -2.68 -0.60 0.41
CA LEU A 290 -1.94 0.32 -0.47
C LEU A 290 -2.52 1.74 -0.44
N ARG A 291 -2.30 2.47 0.66
CA ARG A 291 -2.73 3.87 0.82
C ARG A 291 -1.58 4.81 1.17
N GLY A 292 -1.76 6.07 0.86
CA GLY A 292 -0.84 7.14 1.26
C GLY A 292 0.61 6.83 0.88
N TRP A 293 1.48 6.77 1.87
CA TRP A 293 2.91 6.51 1.70
C TRP A 293 3.21 5.14 1.07
N ASN A 294 2.46 4.10 1.40
CA ASN A 294 2.65 2.76 0.85
C ASN A 294 2.53 2.74 -0.68
N ARG A 295 1.60 3.51 -1.25
CA ARG A 295 1.45 3.66 -2.71
C ARG A 295 2.67 4.32 -3.35
N ILE A 296 3.28 5.29 -2.66
CA ILE A 296 4.50 5.97 -3.14
C ILE A 296 5.69 5.02 -3.09
N VAL A 297 5.89 4.34 -1.97
CA VAL A 297 6.98 3.34 -1.81
C VAL A 297 6.83 2.24 -2.86
N LYS A 298 5.62 1.71 -3.03
CA LYS A 298 5.30 0.73 -4.08
C LYS A 298 5.66 1.26 -5.46
N ARG A 299 5.23 2.47 -5.80
CA ARG A 299 5.51 3.09 -7.10
C ARG A 299 6.99 3.34 -7.33
N ALA A 300 7.71 3.82 -6.31
CA ALA A 300 9.15 4.01 -6.38
C ALA A 300 9.88 2.69 -6.65
N MET A 301 9.52 1.64 -5.92
CA MET A 301 10.06 0.29 -6.12
C MET A 301 9.77 -0.21 -7.55
N ASP A 302 8.54 -0.08 -8.04
CA ASP A 302 8.15 -0.48 -9.39
C ASP A 302 8.98 0.24 -10.45
N VAL A 303 9.17 1.56 -10.32
CA VAL A 303 9.97 2.37 -11.27
C VAL A 303 11.44 1.99 -11.23
N ILE A 304 12.02 1.82 -10.03
CA ILE A 304 13.43 1.44 -9.88
C ILE A 304 13.67 0.07 -10.53
N ILE A 305 12.83 -0.92 -10.23
CA ILE A 305 12.99 -2.27 -10.79
C ILE A 305 12.78 -2.25 -12.30
N ALA A 306 11.72 -1.58 -12.79
CA ALA A 306 11.41 -1.52 -14.21
C ALA A 306 12.55 -0.85 -15.00
N LEU A 307 13.08 0.27 -14.52
CA LEU A 307 14.19 0.97 -15.16
C LEU A 307 15.45 0.12 -15.17
N SER A 308 15.78 -0.52 -14.02
CA SER A 308 16.94 -1.40 -13.91
C SER A 308 16.88 -2.57 -14.90
N VAL A 309 15.70 -3.22 -15.00
CA VAL A 309 15.50 -4.34 -15.92
C VAL A 309 15.57 -3.86 -17.37
N LEU A 310 14.89 -2.77 -17.72
CA LEU A 310 14.92 -2.23 -19.09
C LEU A 310 16.34 -1.85 -19.54
N VAL A 311 17.13 -1.22 -18.66
CA VAL A 311 18.53 -0.86 -18.99
C VAL A 311 19.38 -2.12 -19.09
N LEU A 312 19.35 -3.02 -18.11
CA LEU A 312 20.21 -4.20 -18.06
C LEU A 312 19.90 -5.18 -19.20
N PHE A 313 18.61 -5.41 -19.50
CA PHE A 313 18.18 -6.38 -20.50
C PHE A 313 17.90 -5.75 -21.89
N SER A 314 18.13 -4.43 -22.08
CA SER A 314 17.94 -3.78 -23.40
C SER A 314 18.70 -4.46 -24.55
N PRO A 315 20.00 -4.89 -24.43
CA PRO A 315 20.67 -5.57 -25.51
C PRO A 315 20.00 -6.91 -25.87
N LEU A 316 19.60 -7.68 -24.82
CA LEU A 316 18.90 -8.94 -25.03
C LEU A 316 17.53 -8.72 -25.70
N MET A 317 16.79 -7.69 -25.28
CA MET A 317 15.50 -7.35 -25.86
C MET A 317 15.62 -6.98 -27.36
N LEU A 318 16.67 -6.27 -27.74
CA LEU A 318 16.95 -5.96 -29.16
C LEU A 318 17.26 -7.23 -29.98
N ILE A 319 18.05 -8.14 -29.41
CA ILE A 319 18.36 -9.44 -30.04
C ILE A 319 17.06 -10.26 -30.20
N ILE A 320 16.22 -10.37 -29.16
CA ILE A 320 14.96 -11.08 -29.24
C ILE A 320 14.04 -10.44 -30.29
N ALA A 321 13.92 -9.11 -30.32
CA ALA A 321 13.11 -8.41 -31.31
C ALA A 321 13.57 -8.73 -32.77
N ALA A 322 14.89 -8.73 -33.01
CA ALA A 322 15.47 -9.09 -34.32
C ALA A 322 15.17 -10.56 -34.68
N LEU A 323 15.36 -11.49 -33.73
CA LEU A 323 15.07 -12.91 -33.95
C LEU A 323 13.58 -13.15 -34.26
N VAL A 324 12.66 -12.54 -33.50
CA VAL A 324 11.22 -12.64 -33.76
C VAL A 324 10.89 -12.11 -35.16
N LYS A 325 11.52 -11.01 -35.60
CA LYS A 325 11.28 -10.41 -36.90
C LYS A 325 11.77 -11.28 -38.04
N VAL A 326 12.92 -11.96 -37.86
CA VAL A 326 13.51 -12.82 -38.86
C VAL A 326 12.81 -14.18 -38.96
N THR A 327 12.38 -14.74 -37.83
CA THR A 327 11.80 -16.10 -37.79
C THR A 327 10.33 -16.14 -38.17
N SER A 328 9.61 -15.00 -38.18
CA SER A 328 8.17 -14.99 -38.40
C SER A 328 7.71 -13.63 -38.99
N PRO A 329 6.88 -13.62 -40.07
CA PRO A 329 6.41 -12.38 -40.69
C PRO A 329 5.50 -11.60 -39.76
N GLY A 330 5.68 -10.25 -39.68
CA GLY A 330 4.85 -9.34 -38.89
C GLY A 330 5.65 -8.54 -37.82
N PRO A 331 4.98 -7.82 -36.89
CA PRO A 331 5.65 -7.02 -35.87
C PRO A 331 6.34 -7.88 -34.81
N ALA A 332 7.46 -7.40 -34.26
CA ALA A 332 8.17 -8.10 -33.17
C ALA A 332 7.42 -8.08 -31.85
N LEU A 333 6.68 -7.00 -31.59
CA LEU A 333 5.86 -6.83 -30.39
C LEU A 333 4.40 -7.17 -30.72
N TYR A 334 3.72 -7.70 -29.72
CA TYR A 334 2.30 -8.00 -29.70
C TYR A 334 1.64 -7.20 -28.58
N SER A 335 0.50 -6.61 -28.86
CA SER A 335 -0.29 -5.83 -27.93
C SER A 335 -1.67 -6.46 -27.73
N GLN A 336 -2.15 -6.52 -26.50
CA GLN A 336 -3.46 -7.09 -26.18
C GLN A 336 -4.12 -6.32 -25.05
N GLU A 337 -5.42 -6.03 -25.21
CA GLU A 337 -6.22 -5.35 -24.20
C GLU A 337 -6.41 -6.23 -22.95
N ARG A 338 -6.22 -5.62 -21.78
CA ARG A 338 -6.37 -6.21 -20.46
C ARG A 338 -7.09 -5.26 -19.54
N VAL A 339 -7.70 -5.82 -18.48
CA VAL A 339 -8.33 -5.05 -17.41
C VAL A 339 -7.33 -4.87 -16.27
N GLY A 340 -7.12 -3.63 -15.87
CA GLY A 340 -6.19 -3.20 -14.82
C GLY A 340 -6.89 -2.58 -13.62
N TYR A 341 -6.20 -1.60 -13.00
CA TYR A 341 -6.65 -0.87 -11.82
C TYR A 341 -8.04 -0.25 -12.00
N ASN A 342 -8.92 -0.44 -11.02
CA ASN A 342 -10.32 0.04 -11.03
C ASN A 342 -11.12 -0.32 -12.29
N GLY A 343 -10.79 -1.45 -12.94
CA GLY A 343 -11.46 -1.88 -14.16
C GLY A 343 -11.03 -1.14 -15.43
N TYR A 344 -10.04 -0.23 -15.34
CA TYR A 344 -9.51 0.48 -16.50
C TYR A 344 -8.84 -0.48 -17.50
N ARG A 345 -9.13 -0.31 -18.78
CA ARG A 345 -8.54 -1.14 -19.84
C ARG A 345 -7.22 -0.54 -20.33
N PHE A 346 -6.22 -1.37 -20.49
CA PHE A 346 -4.91 -0.98 -21.01
C PHE A 346 -4.34 -2.05 -21.94
N ASN A 347 -3.35 -1.69 -22.74
CA ASN A 347 -2.69 -2.59 -23.67
C ASN A 347 -1.41 -3.15 -23.07
N ILE A 348 -1.39 -4.46 -22.79
CA ILE A 348 -0.18 -5.16 -22.36
C ILE A 348 0.72 -5.41 -23.56
N ILE A 349 2.03 -5.15 -23.41
CA ILE A 349 3.03 -5.30 -24.46
C ILE A 349 3.89 -6.54 -24.21
N LYS A 350 4.03 -7.42 -25.23
CA LYS A 350 4.86 -8.64 -25.16
C LYS A 350 5.65 -8.83 -26.44
N PHE A 351 6.70 -9.65 -26.41
CA PHE A 351 7.23 -10.20 -27.64
C PHE A 351 6.26 -11.20 -28.25
N ARG A 352 6.12 -11.16 -29.57
CA ARG A 352 5.27 -12.11 -30.28
C ARG A 352 5.84 -13.53 -30.18
N SER A 353 5.12 -14.41 -29.52
CA SER A 353 5.46 -15.82 -29.31
C SER A 353 4.54 -16.79 -30.07
N MET A 354 3.51 -16.27 -30.74
CA MET A 354 2.56 -17.02 -31.55
C MET A 354 2.57 -16.55 -33.00
N ARG A 355 2.01 -17.36 -33.93
CA ARG A 355 1.81 -17.00 -35.32
C ARG A 355 0.88 -15.79 -35.45
N ALA A 356 1.02 -15.02 -36.54
CA ALA A 356 0.24 -13.79 -36.73
C ALA A 356 -1.27 -14.03 -36.85
N ASP A 357 -1.68 -15.25 -37.21
CA ASP A 357 -3.06 -15.68 -37.37
C ASP A 357 -3.62 -16.43 -36.16
N ALA A 358 -2.91 -16.47 -35.06
CA ALA A 358 -3.26 -17.26 -33.86
C ALA A 358 -4.62 -16.91 -33.23
N GLU A 359 -5.15 -15.71 -33.47
CA GLU A 359 -6.46 -15.25 -32.95
C GLU A 359 -7.60 -15.26 -33.98
N ARG A 360 -7.36 -15.76 -35.21
CA ARG A 360 -8.42 -15.82 -36.24
C ARG A 360 -9.62 -16.66 -35.84
N GLN A 361 -9.44 -17.64 -34.95
CA GLN A 361 -10.52 -18.50 -34.43
C GLN A 361 -11.15 -17.96 -33.13
N GLY A 362 -10.86 -16.73 -32.79
CA GLY A 362 -11.33 -16.08 -31.56
C GLY A 362 -10.39 -16.23 -30.36
N PRO A 363 -10.77 -15.65 -29.23
CA PRO A 363 -9.99 -15.66 -28.00
C PRO A 363 -9.99 -17.06 -27.36
N GLY A 364 -8.96 -17.87 -27.67
CA GLY A 364 -8.78 -19.19 -27.07
C GLY A 364 -7.94 -19.14 -25.78
N TRP A 365 -8.23 -20.06 -24.85
CA TRP A 365 -7.38 -20.33 -23.71
C TRP A 365 -6.09 -20.98 -24.20
N THR A 366 -4.94 -20.60 -23.65
CA THR A 366 -3.64 -21.19 -24.06
C THR A 366 -3.40 -22.47 -23.28
N THR A 367 -3.24 -23.60 -23.98
CA THR A 367 -2.92 -24.90 -23.41
C THR A 367 -1.42 -25.22 -23.46
N ARG A 368 -0.98 -26.29 -22.82
CA ARG A 368 0.44 -26.66 -22.71
C ARG A 368 1.08 -26.92 -24.09
N ASP A 369 0.37 -27.57 -25.01
CA ASP A 369 0.84 -27.95 -26.35
C ASP A 369 0.09 -27.18 -27.43
N ASP A 370 0.05 -25.85 -27.32
CA ASP A 370 -0.67 -24.97 -28.22
C ASP A 370 0.09 -24.84 -29.57
N ASP A 371 -0.46 -25.42 -30.64
CA ASP A 371 0.12 -25.43 -32.00
C ASP A 371 0.28 -24.03 -32.63
N ARG A 372 -0.30 -23.01 -32.04
CA ARG A 372 -0.18 -21.62 -32.49
C ARG A 372 1.17 -20.99 -32.13
N ARG A 373 2.01 -21.66 -31.32
CA ARG A 373 3.33 -21.15 -30.92
C ARG A 373 4.33 -21.29 -32.06
N THR A 374 5.20 -20.30 -32.17
CA THR A 374 6.43 -20.44 -33.00
C THR A 374 7.49 -21.19 -32.17
N PRO A 375 8.45 -21.90 -32.82
CA PRO A 375 9.54 -22.56 -32.09
C PRO A 375 10.33 -21.61 -31.20
N LEU A 376 10.65 -20.41 -31.68
CA LEU A 376 11.26 -19.35 -30.89
C LEU A 376 10.31 -18.89 -29.74
N GLY A 377 9.02 -18.78 -30.05
CA GLY A 377 8.00 -18.37 -29.06
C GLY A 377 7.85 -19.38 -27.92
N ALA A 378 7.97 -20.68 -28.18
CA ALA A 378 7.97 -21.71 -27.14
C ALA A 378 9.18 -21.52 -26.20
N PHE A 379 10.38 -21.25 -26.74
CA PHE A 379 11.56 -20.93 -25.94
C PHE A 379 11.37 -19.65 -25.11
N LEU A 380 10.88 -18.57 -25.71
CA LEU A 380 10.66 -17.31 -25.00
C LEU A 380 9.67 -17.46 -23.83
N ARG A 381 8.59 -18.20 -24.04
CA ARG A 381 7.59 -18.47 -22.99
C ARG A 381 8.13 -19.34 -21.87
N ARG A 382 8.94 -20.37 -22.20
CA ARG A 382 9.56 -21.22 -21.19
C ARG A 382 10.36 -20.43 -20.16
N TYR A 383 11.05 -19.37 -20.60
CA TYR A 383 11.85 -18.50 -19.73
C TYR A 383 11.18 -17.18 -19.40
N SER A 384 9.88 -17.00 -19.73
CA SER A 384 9.12 -15.74 -19.56
C SER A 384 9.79 -14.51 -20.19
N LEU A 385 10.67 -14.72 -21.18
CA LEU A 385 11.36 -13.63 -21.88
C LEU A 385 10.42 -12.84 -22.79
N ASP A 386 9.32 -13.45 -23.21
CA ASP A 386 8.26 -12.77 -23.97
C ASP A 386 7.55 -11.67 -23.14
N GLU A 387 7.64 -11.71 -21.83
CA GLU A 387 7.02 -10.74 -20.93
C GLU A 387 7.92 -9.53 -20.59
N LEU A 388 9.21 -9.53 -20.99
CA LEU A 388 10.13 -8.41 -20.73
C LEU A 388 9.62 -7.04 -21.19
N PRO A 389 8.94 -6.86 -22.35
CA PRO A 389 8.41 -5.56 -22.75
C PRO A 389 7.36 -4.98 -21.79
N GLN A 390 6.74 -5.80 -20.91
CA GLN A 390 5.77 -5.31 -19.90
C GLN A 390 6.39 -4.38 -18.87
N PHE A 391 7.74 -4.39 -18.70
CA PHE A 391 8.39 -3.39 -17.86
C PHE A 391 8.19 -1.96 -18.37
N VAL A 392 7.88 -1.77 -19.66
CA VAL A 392 7.43 -0.48 -20.21
C VAL A 392 6.05 -0.11 -19.64
N ASN A 393 5.08 -1.06 -19.60
CA ASN A 393 3.78 -0.80 -18.97
C ASN A 393 3.92 -0.47 -17.47
N ILE A 394 4.87 -1.12 -16.77
CA ILE A 394 5.15 -0.80 -15.37
C ILE A 394 5.73 0.62 -15.25
N LEU A 395 6.65 1.00 -16.12
CA LEU A 395 7.25 2.34 -16.10
C LEU A 395 6.22 3.44 -16.42
N LEU A 396 5.31 3.19 -17.37
CA LEU A 396 4.19 4.08 -17.70
C LEU A 396 3.15 4.17 -16.57
N GLY A 397 3.02 3.11 -15.76
CA GLY A 397 2.13 3.08 -14.62
C GLY A 397 0.83 2.31 -14.82
N ASP A 398 0.66 1.64 -15.95
CA ASP A 398 -0.48 0.75 -16.22
C ASP A 398 -0.43 -0.51 -15.37
N MET A 399 0.80 -0.97 -15.06
CA MET A 399 1.09 -2.18 -14.31
C MET A 399 2.03 -1.91 -13.12
N SER A 400 2.17 -2.92 -12.29
CA SER A 400 3.16 -3.03 -11.21
C SER A 400 4.05 -4.26 -11.42
N VAL A 401 5.19 -4.33 -10.75
CA VAL A 401 6.02 -5.55 -10.72
C VAL A 401 5.24 -6.68 -10.04
N VAL A 402 4.62 -6.40 -8.90
CA VAL A 402 3.84 -7.38 -8.12
C VAL A 402 2.39 -6.93 -8.03
N GLY A 403 1.46 -7.83 -8.33
CA GLY A 403 0.03 -7.60 -8.27
C GLY A 403 -0.78 -8.75 -8.86
N PRO A 404 -2.11 -8.69 -8.84
CA PRO A 404 -2.97 -9.65 -9.52
C PRO A 404 -2.66 -9.75 -11.02
N ARG A 405 -2.69 -10.94 -11.59
CA ARG A 405 -2.42 -11.10 -13.04
C ARG A 405 -3.52 -10.44 -13.88
N PRO A 406 -3.18 -9.61 -14.91
CA PRO A 406 -4.19 -8.96 -15.75
C PRO A 406 -4.93 -9.97 -16.62
N GLU A 407 -6.26 -9.90 -16.62
CA GLU A 407 -7.13 -10.77 -17.41
C GLU A 407 -7.74 -10.02 -18.60
N ARG A 408 -8.20 -10.77 -19.63
CA ARG A 408 -8.89 -10.19 -20.81
C ARG A 408 -10.29 -9.73 -20.42
N PRO A 409 -10.81 -8.63 -21.01
CA PRO A 409 -12.16 -8.12 -20.68
C PRO A 409 -13.24 -9.19 -20.75
N ILE A 410 -13.24 -10.03 -21.78
CA ILE A 410 -14.23 -11.10 -21.95
C ILE A 410 -14.25 -12.11 -20.78
N TYR A 411 -13.08 -12.38 -20.17
CA TYR A 411 -13.01 -13.28 -19.02
C TYR A 411 -13.42 -12.56 -17.73
N VAL A 412 -13.07 -11.29 -17.58
CA VAL A 412 -13.48 -10.46 -16.44
C VAL A 412 -15.00 -10.36 -16.38
N GLU A 413 -15.66 -10.05 -17.51
CA GLU A 413 -17.13 -9.98 -17.64
C GLU A 413 -17.80 -11.31 -17.26
N ARG A 414 -17.20 -12.45 -17.58
CA ARG A 414 -17.71 -13.76 -17.21
C ARG A 414 -17.47 -14.07 -15.73
N PHE A 415 -16.26 -13.84 -15.22
CA PHE A 415 -15.89 -14.25 -13.86
C PHE A 415 -16.54 -13.39 -12.79
N GLN A 416 -16.77 -12.09 -13.04
CA GLN A 416 -17.48 -11.22 -12.10
C GLN A 416 -18.91 -11.67 -11.81
N GLN A 417 -19.56 -12.42 -12.76
CA GLN A 417 -20.89 -12.97 -12.56
C GLN A 417 -20.90 -14.27 -11.76
N MET A 418 -19.75 -14.99 -11.74
CA MET A 418 -19.65 -16.32 -11.16
C MET A 418 -18.94 -16.34 -9.80
N ILE A 419 -18.03 -15.39 -9.58
CA ILE A 419 -17.16 -15.40 -8.40
C ILE A 419 -17.44 -14.16 -7.55
N PRO A 420 -17.92 -14.32 -6.32
CA PRO A 420 -18.13 -13.20 -5.39
C PRO A 420 -16.83 -12.41 -5.18
N ARG A 421 -16.93 -11.09 -5.08
CA ARG A 421 -15.81 -10.18 -4.84
C ARG A 421 -14.72 -10.19 -5.93
N TYR A 422 -14.97 -10.82 -7.12
CA TYR A 422 -13.96 -10.92 -8.18
C TYR A 422 -13.40 -9.55 -8.59
N MET A 423 -14.24 -8.51 -8.66
CA MET A 423 -13.82 -7.17 -9.06
C MET A 423 -12.88 -6.49 -8.06
N GLU A 424 -12.90 -6.89 -6.80
CA GLU A 424 -12.02 -6.30 -5.78
C GLU A 424 -10.52 -6.57 -6.04
N ARG A 425 -10.18 -7.61 -6.81
CA ARG A 425 -8.80 -7.83 -7.25
C ARG A 425 -8.25 -6.71 -8.12
N HIS A 426 -9.12 -5.92 -8.74
CA HIS A 426 -8.76 -4.76 -9.55
C HIS A 426 -8.64 -3.47 -8.72
N ASN A 427 -8.84 -3.50 -7.41
CA ASN A 427 -8.58 -2.38 -6.51
C ASN A 427 -7.08 -2.04 -6.41
N GLU A 428 -6.22 -2.90 -6.96
CA GLU A 428 -4.78 -2.66 -7.09
C GLU A 428 -4.31 -2.90 -8.53
N LYS A 429 -3.15 -2.32 -8.87
CA LYS A 429 -2.55 -2.47 -10.21
C LYS A 429 -2.22 -3.93 -10.47
N CYS A 430 -2.50 -4.36 -11.69
CA CYS A 430 -2.09 -5.68 -12.15
C CYS A 430 -0.56 -5.83 -12.15
N GLY A 431 -0.09 -7.04 -11.77
CA GLY A 431 1.32 -7.36 -11.67
C GLY A 431 1.85 -8.21 -12.81
N LEU A 432 3.15 -8.08 -13.07
CA LEU A 432 3.93 -9.03 -13.88
C LEU A 432 4.00 -10.38 -13.15
N THR A 433 4.24 -10.35 -11.85
CA THR A 433 4.13 -11.49 -10.93
C THR A 433 3.12 -11.20 -9.83
N GLY A 434 2.71 -12.21 -9.04
CA GLY A 434 1.72 -12.04 -7.99
C GLY A 434 1.66 -13.21 -7.02
N TRP A 435 0.95 -13.02 -5.92
CA TRP A 435 0.84 -14.03 -4.86
C TRP A 435 0.22 -15.34 -5.35
N ALA A 436 -0.83 -15.29 -6.16
CA ALA A 436 -1.40 -16.48 -6.79
C ALA A 436 -0.37 -17.19 -7.69
N GLN A 437 0.38 -16.42 -8.50
CA GLN A 437 1.36 -16.97 -9.43
C GLN A 437 2.50 -17.70 -8.71
N VAL A 438 3.06 -17.12 -7.63
CA VAL A 438 4.15 -17.78 -6.86
C VAL A 438 3.66 -18.94 -5.99
N ASN A 439 2.37 -19.12 -5.82
CA ASN A 439 1.78 -20.31 -5.18
C ASN A 439 1.32 -21.36 -6.19
N GLY A 440 1.71 -21.25 -7.49
CA GLY A 440 1.44 -22.28 -8.50
C GLY A 440 0.11 -22.12 -9.22
N LEU A 441 -0.64 -21.07 -8.93
CA LEU A 441 -1.95 -20.82 -9.55
C LEU A 441 -1.76 -20.02 -10.86
N ARG A 442 -1.26 -20.70 -11.89
CA ARG A 442 -1.07 -20.19 -13.26
C ARG A 442 -1.82 -21.04 -14.27
N GLY A 443 -2.14 -20.47 -15.44
CA GLY A 443 -2.70 -21.22 -16.57
C GLY A 443 -4.07 -21.83 -16.25
N ASP A 444 -4.22 -23.12 -16.41
CA ASP A 444 -5.48 -23.88 -16.28
C ASP A 444 -5.74 -24.31 -14.82
N THR A 445 -5.71 -23.35 -13.91
CA THR A 445 -6.03 -23.56 -12.50
C THR A 445 -7.35 -22.89 -12.13
N SER A 446 -7.94 -23.28 -10.97
CA SER A 446 -9.19 -22.68 -10.48
C SER A 446 -9.10 -21.15 -10.39
N VAL A 447 -9.99 -20.47 -11.11
CA VAL A 447 -10.08 -19.01 -11.10
C VAL A 447 -10.54 -18.50 -9.73
N GLU A 448 -11.40 -19.25 -9.06
CA GLU A 448 -11.88 -18.94 -7.72
C GLU A 448 -10.74 -18.96 -6.69
N GLU A 449 -9.93 -20.02 -6.72
CA GLU A 449 -8.77 -20.13 -5.83
C GLU A 449 -7.74 -19.02 -6.13
N ARG A 450 -7.48 -18.74 -7.40
CA ARG A 450 -6.63 -17.62 -7.84
C ARG A 450 -7.14 -16.29 -7.32
N THR A 451 -8.45 -16.04 -7.43
CA THR A 451 -9.09 -14.83 -6.91
C THR A 451 -8.89 -14.69 -5.41
N ARG A 452 -9.02 -15.78 -4.64
CA ARG A 452 -8.79 -15.75 -3.19
C ARG A 452 -7.37 -15.34 -2.82
N TYR A 453 -6.35 -15.82 -3.56
CA TYR A 453 -4.95 -15.44 -3.35
C TYR A 453 -4.68 -13.99 -3.78
N ASP A 454 -5.30 -13.53 -4.87
CA ASP A 454 -5.21 -12.15 -5.32
C ASP A 454 -5.84 -11.20 -4.31
N LEU A 455 -7.02 -11.53 -3.75
CA LEU A 455 -7.65 -10.74 -2.69
C LEU A 455 -6.80 -10.71 -1.41
N TYR A 456 -6.22 -11.85 -1.02
CA TYR A 456 -5.28 -11.86 0.12
C TYR A 456 -4.14 -10.86 -0.09
N TYR A 457 -3.57 -10.81 -1.29
CA TYR A 457 -2.51 -9.84 -1.61
C TYR A 457 -3.01 -8.39 -1.52
N VAL A 458 -4.17 -8.08 -2.07
CA VAL A 458 -4.77 -6.74 -2.05
C VAL A 458 -5.05 -6.29 -0.61
N ASP A 459 -5.58 -7.19 0.21
CA ASP A 459 -5.97 -6.90 1.60
C ASP A 459 -4.75 -6.80 2.55
N ASN A 460 -3.66 -7.55 2.28
CA ASN A 460 -2.52 -7.70 3.18
C ASN A 460 -1.20 -7.17 2.58
N TRP A 461 -1.27 -6.26 1.63
CA TRP A 461 -0.06 -5.74 1.01
C TRP A 461 0.94 -5.17 2.03
N SER A 462 2.20 -5.52 1.86
CA SER A 462 3.34 -4.90 2.52
C SER A 462 4.55 -4.94 1.59
N LEU A 463 5.50 -4.01 1.78
CA LEU A 463 6.75 -4.02 1.02
C LEU A 463 7.49 -5.37 1.16
N MET A 464 7.44 -5.97 2.35
CA MET A 464 8.06 -7.27 2.60
C MET A 464 7.37 -8.40 1.82
N LEU A 465 6.04 -8.34 1.67
CA LEU A 465 5.29 -9.29 0.84
C LEU A 465 5.70 -9.18 -0.63
N ASP A 466 5.84 -7.97 -1.16
CA ASP A 466 6.33 -7.75 -2.52
C ASP A 466 7.74 -8.32 -2.72
N LEU A 467 8.68 -8.01 -1.82
CA LEU A 467 10.04 -8.54 -1.88
C LEU A 467 10.06 -10.07 -1.82
N ARG A 468 9.22 -10.67 -0.98
CA ARG A 468 9.06 -12.11 -0.88
C ARG A 468 8.53 -12.72 -2.19
N ILE A 469 7.53 -12.10 -2.81
CA ILE A 469 6.97 -12.54 -4.10
C ILE A 469 8.02 -12.44 -5.20
N ILE A 470 8.78 -11.35 -5.26
CA ILE A 470 9.87 -11.17 -6.23
C ILE A 470 10.94 -12.25 -6.04
N ALA A 471 11.38 -12.50 -4.80
CA ALA A 471 12.36 -13.54 -4.50
C ALA A 471 11.86 -14.94 -4.92
N PHE A 472 10.61 -15.28 -4.63
CA PHE A 472 10.02 -16.56 -5.05
C PHE A 472 9.88 -16.67 -6.57
N THR A 473 9.56 -15.55 -7.25
CA THR A 473 9.52 -15.51 -8.72
C THR A 473 10.89 -15.81 -9.32
N LEU A 474 11.95 -15.17 -8.81
CA LEU A 474 13.32 -15.41 -9.28
C LEU A 474 13.76 -16.86 -9.01
N LEU A 475 13.48 -17.42 -7.83
CA LEU A 475 13.80 -18.80 -7.50
C LEU A 475 13.06 -19.80 -8.40
N ARG A 476 11.81 -19.51 -8.76
CA ARG A 476 11.04 -20.35 -9.69
C ARG A 476 11.56 -20.26 -11.12
N LEU A 477 11.90 -19.07 -11.62
CA LEU A 477 12.51 -18.92 -12.95
C LEU A 477 13.80 -19.76 -13.09
N LEU A 478 14.50 -20.01 -11.99
CA LEU A 478 15.72 -20.82 -11.97
C LEU A 478 15.46 -22.33 -11.81
N ARG A 479 14.29 -22.74 -11.31
CA ARG A 479 14.00 -24.13 -10.92
C ARG A 479 12.89 -24.79 -11.73
N ASP A 480 12.03 -24.00 -12.39
CA ASP A 480 10.77 -24.53 -12.93
C ASP A 480 10.87 -24.86 -14.43
N ASP A 481 10.81 -26.13 -14.75
CA ASP A 481 10.61 -26.65 -16.12
C ASP A 481 9.15 -26.50 -16.61
N SER A 482 8.26 -25.93 -15.80
CA SER A 482 6.80 -25.87 -16.01
C SER A 482 6.26 -24.48 -16.36
N ALA A 483 7.09 -23.55 -16.86
CA ALA A 483 6.59 -22.31 -17.43
C ALA A 483 5.87 -22.63 -18.76
N TYR A 484 4.55 -22.37 -18.79
CA TYR A 484 3.69 -22.59 -19.97
C TYR A 484 3.68 -21.40 -20.90
#